data_7e341070c3c5501df6cbbaeb9b6945cf
#
_entry.id   7e341070c3c5501df6cbbaeb9b6945cf
#
_cell.length_a   1.000
_cell.length_b   1.000
_cell.length_c   1.000
_cell.angle_alpha   90.00
_cell.angle_beta   90.00
_cell.angle_gamma   90.00
#
_symmetry.space_group_name_H-M   'P 1'
#
loop_
_entity.id
_entity.type
_entity.pdbx_description
1 polymer ?
#
loop_
_entity_poly.entity_id
_entity_poly.type
_entity_poly.pdbx_seq_one_letter_code
_entity_poly.pdbx_strand_id
1 'polypeptide(L)'
;MKTIKLMQIAAVTGALFLAGCTSHITKTEKYSGFLGDYSDLKEVKTAGGNPVLRWIDPSFKRGNYSYIKYEPIKFYPEPQPTEQIDKATLQGVLDYANSRMKAALAERMPLTDHAGPRTLIFKGAITGVNTSAEGLQFYEVIPVALVIAGTETATGHRTRDTEVYFEGELIDASTGKPVIKVVRKGFGKQVSNDKQKVTANDLKVVVDSLANDTRLFNE
;
A
#
# COMPACT_ATOMS: atom_id res chain seq x y z
N MET A 1 24.58 -26.22 -65.98
CA MET A 1 23.60 -26.63 -64.98
C MET A 1 24.07 -26.09 -63.61
N LYS A 2 23.49 -24.99 -63.17
CA LYS A 2 23.86 -24.37 -61.90
C LYS A 2 22.64 -24.47 -60.93
N THR A 3 22.78 -25.24 -59.88
CA THR A 3 21.80 -25.42 -58.82
C THR A 3 21.87 -24.21 -57.89
N ILE A 4 20.82 -23.43 -57.87
CA ILE A 4 20.65 -22.32 -56.94
C ILE A 4 20.12 -22.88 -55.61
N LYS A 5 20.94 -22.80 -54.56
CA LYS A 5 20.50 -23.09 -53.21
C LYS A 5 19.71 -21.90 -52.66
N LEU A 6 18.41 -22.07 -52.45
CA LEU A 6 17.58 -21.12 -51.68
C LEU A 6 17.95 -21.22 -50.21
N MET A 7 18.51 -20.16 -49.72
CA MET A 7 18.79 -19.99 -48.30
C MET A 7 17.54 -19.41 -47.64
N GLN A 8 16.78 -20.23 -46.91
CA GLN A 8 15.63 -19.76 -46.14
C GLN A 8 16.16 -19.12 -44.87
N ILE A 9 16.04 -17.82 -44.79
CA ILE A 9 16.26 -17.06 -43.56
C ILE A 9 14.96 -17.14 -42.75
N ALA A 10 14.96 -17.98 -41.72
CA ALA A 10 13.90 -18.02 -40.72
C ALA A 10 14.08 -16.81 -39.79
N ALA A 11 13.30 -15.77 -40.02
CA ALA A 11 13.18 -14.65 -39.08
C ALA A 11 12.39 -15.13 -37.86
N VAL A 12 13.08 -15.43 -36.77
CA VAL A 12 12.47 -15.66 -35.47
C VAL A 12 12.08 -14.30 -34.88
N THR A 13 10.86 -13.90 -35.12
CA THR A 13 10.27 -12.72 -34.47
C THR A 13 9.92 -13.11 -33.02
N GLY A 14 10.84 -12.81 -32.11
CA GLY A 14 10.59 -12.93 -30.68
C GLY A 14 9.54 -11.91 -30.28
N ALA A 15 8.29 -12.35 -30.12
CA ALA A 15 7.24 -11.56 -29.48
C ALA A 15 7.57 -11.44 -28.00
N LEU A 16 8.15 -10.31 -27.60
CA LEU A 16 8.23 -9.88 -26.21
C LEU A 16 6.80 -9.60 -25.75
N PHE A 17 6.19 -10.58 -25.08
CA PHE A 17 5.00 -10.35 -24.28
C PHE A 17 5.39 -9.47 -23.11
N LEU A 18 5.20 -8.16 -23.25
CA LEU A 18 5.14 -7.24 -22.13
C LEU A 18 3.84 -7.58 -21.38
N ALA A 19 3.89 -8.60 -20.54
CA ALA A 19 2.86 -8.77 -19.52
C ALA A 19 2.93 -7.54 -18.64
N GLY A 20 1.97 -6.65 -18.79
CA GLY A 20 1.77 -5.50 -17.90
C GLY A 20 1.44 -6.02 -16.51
N CYS A 21 2.46 -6.40 -15.75
CA CYS A 21 2.28 -6.76 -14.35
C CYS A 21 1.87 -5.50 -13.61
N THR A 22 0.62 -5.44 -13.16
CA THR A 22 0.18 -4.45 -12.18
C THR A 22 1.07 -4.60 -10.95
N SER A 23 2.01 -3.67 -10.76
CA SER A 23 2.96 -3.75 -9.65
C SER A 23 2.24 -3.54 -8.32
N HIS A 24 2.34 -4.53 -7.44
CA HIS A 24 1.86 -4.43 -6.05
C HIS A 24 2.82 -3.64 -5.16
N ILE A 25 3.97 -3.24 -5.67
CA ILE A 25 4.96 -2.44 -4.95
C ILE A 25 4.72 -0.97 -5.19
N THR A 26 4.79 -0.19 -4.11
CA THR A 26 4.73 1.26 -4.17
C THR A 26 6.02 1.80 -4.76
N LYS A 27 5.94 2.51 -5.86
CA LYS A 27 7.10 3.16 -6.47
C LYS A 27 7.58 4.35 -5.62
N THR A 28 8.85 4.67 -5.70
CA THR A 28 9.49 5.72 -4.89
C THR A 28 8.80 7.09 -5.04
N GLU A 29 8.38 7.44 -6.24
CA GLU A 29 7.65 8.68 -6.54
C GLU A 29 6.24 8.73 -5.89
N LYS A 30 5.81 7.65 -5.26
CA LYS A 30 4.53 7.52 -4.57
C LYS A 30 4.64 7.53 -3.05
N TYR A 31 5.83 7.74 -2.51
CA TYR A 31 6.01 7.87 -1.07
C TYR A 31 5.43 9.19 -0.58
N SER A 32 4.70 9.14 0.51
CA SER A 32 3.98 10.33 1.02
C SER A 32 4.86 11.29 1.82
N GLY A 33 5.99 10.81 2.34
CA GLY A 33 6.79 11.52 3.33
C GLY A 33 6.42 11.21 4.78
N PHE A 34 5.40 10.38 5.03
CA PHE A 34 4.94 10.05 6.39
C PHE A 34 6.02 9.38 7.24
N LEU A 35 6.80 8.46 6.66
CA LEU A 35 7.89 7.75 7.36
C LEU A 35 9.17 8.60 7.49
N GLY A 36 9.26 9.73 6.80
CA GLY A 36 10.45 10.60 6.77
C GLY A 36 11.61 10.03 5.97
N ASP A 37 11.99 8.78 6.20
CA ASP A 37 13.09 8.10 5.51
C ASP A 37 12.66 6.71 5.02
N TYR A 38 12.93 6.44 3.74
CA TYR A 38 12.54 5.21 3.02
C TYR A 38 13.74 4.42 2.47
N SER A 39 14.96 4.90 2.71
CA SER A 39 16.18 4.38 2.08
C SER A 39 16.46 2.92 2.36
N ASP A 40 16.07 2.44 3.55
CA ASP A 40 16.33 1.08 4.01
C ASP A 40 15.23 0.08 3.63
N LEU A 41 14.13 0.55 3.03
CA LEU A 41 13.01 -0.32 2.64
C LEU A 41 13.43 -1.31 1.56
N LYS A 42 13.08 -2.57 1.76
CA LYS A 42 13.32 -3.67 0.81
C LYS A 42 12.02 -4.36 0.46
N GLU A 43 11.92 -4.78 -0.80
CA GLU A 43 10.81 -5.61 -1.23
C GLU A 43 10.90 -6.99 -0.56
N VAL A 44 9.82 -7.36 0.12
CA VAL A 44 9.66 -8.67 0.75
C VAL A 44 8.23 -9.16 0.54
N LYS A 45 7.96 -10.43 0.81
CA LYS A 45 6.61 -10.97 0.87
C LYS A 45 6.14 -11.05 2.32
N THR A 46 4.88 -10.69 2.56
CA THR A 46 4.22 -10.94 3.85
C THR A 46 3.97 -12.43 4.02
N ALA A 47 3.61 -12.87 5.22
CA ALA A 47 3.19 -14.25 5.46
C ALA A 47 1.95 -14.64 4.63
N GLY A 48 1.10 -13.67 4.26
CA GLY A 48 -0.01 -13.86 3.32
C GLY A 48 0.40 -13.88 1.84
N GLY A 49 1.71 -13.80 1.52
CA GLY A 49 2.25 -13.84 0.15
C GLY A 49 2.19 -12.50 -0.59
N ASN A 50 1.69 -11.45 0.02
CA ASN A 50 1.58 -10.13 -0.59
C ASN A 50 2.95 -9.43 -0.63
N PRO A 51 3.35 -8.82 -1.75
CA PRO A 51 4.56 -8.00 -1.79
C PRO A 51 4.37 -6.71 -1.01
N VAL A 52 5.42 -6.30 -0.30
CA VAL A 52 5.44 -5.12 0.56
C VAL A 52 6.86 -4.57 0.63
N LEU A 53 7.01 -3.26 0.77
CA LEU A 53 8.27 -2.66 1.15
C LEU A 53 8.36 -2.64 2.67
N ARG A 54 9.42 -3.21 3.22
CA ARG A 54 9.60 -3.34 4.66
C ARG A 54 11.07 -3.16 5.06
N TRP A 55 11.26 -2.52 6.20
CA TRP A 55 12.51 -2.51 6.93
C TRP A 55 12.26 -2.92 8.37
N ILE A 56 13.17 -3.71 8.91
CA ILE A 56 13.21 -4.10 10.31
C ILE A 56 14.61 -3.76 10.81
N ASP A 57 14.71 -3.06 11.94
CA ASP A 57 15.98 -2.77 12.59
C ASP A 57 16.70 -4.10 12.88
N PRO A 58 17.98 -4.26 12.48
CA PRO A 58 18.71 -5.51 12.74
C PRO A 58 18.84 -5.88 14.22
N SER A 59 18.70 -4.92 15.12
CA SER A 59 18.71 -5.15 16.57
C SER A 59 17.33 -5.45 17.15
N PHE A 60 16.27 -5.34 16.37
CA PHE A 60 14.90 -5.57 16.82
C PHE A 60 14.74 -7.02 17.29
N LYS A 61 14.21 -7.18 18.50
CA LYS A 61 13.81 -8.48 19.06
C LYS A 61 12.44 -8.30 19.70
N ARG A 62 11.43 -8.96 19.17
CA ARG A 62 10.07 -8.89 19.69
C ARG A 62 9.97 -9.14 21.19
N GLY A 63 10.77 -10.05 21.73
CA GLY A 63 10.83 -10.38 23.16
C GLY A 63 11.26 -9.22 24.08
N ASN A 64 11.83 -8.15 23.52
CA ASN A 64 12.17 -6.95 24.28
C ASN A 64 10.94 -6.09 24.58
N TYR A 65 9.81 -6.35 23.94
CA TYR A 65 8.58 -5.55 24.04
C TYR A 65 7.44 -6.37 24.65
N SER A 66 6.58 -5.69 25.40
CA SER A 66 5.44 -6.27 26.09
C SER A 66 4.12 -5.60 25.73
N TYR A 67 4.16 -4.39 25.21
CA TYR A 67 2.98 -3.57 24.93
C TYR A 67 3.10 -2.84 23.59
N ILE A 68 1.94 -2.57 23.00
CA ILE A 68 1.81 -1.63 21.88
C ILE A 68 0.93 -0.46 22.29
N LYS A 69 1.46 0.76 22.21
CA LYS A 69 0.65 1.97 22.22
C LYS A 69 0.13 2.20 20.81
N TYR A 70 -1.18 2.13 20.66
CA TYR A 70 -1.83 2.37 19.38
C TYR A 70 -2.12 3.87 19.20
N GLU A 71 -1.51 4.49 18.18
CA GLU A 71 -1.93 5.79 17.70
C GLU A 71 -2.89 5.60 16.52
N PRO A 72 -4.05 6.30 16.51
CA PRO A 72 -5.01 6.12 15.41
C PRO A 72 -4.40 6.41 14.04
N ILE A 73 -4.71 5.55 13.09
CA ILE A 73 -4.41 5.76 11.67
C ILE A 73 -5.07 7.06 11.23
N LYS A 74 -4.36 7.82 10.44
CA LYS A 74 -4.84 9.06 9.83
C LYS A 74 -4.63 9.05 8.33
N PHE A 75 -5.25 9.98 7.63
CA PHE A 75 -4.82 10.28 6.27
C PHE A 75 -3.57 11.16 6.29
N TYR A 76 -2.67 10.94 5.32
CA TYR A 76 -1.49 11.76 5.15
C TYR A 76 -1.07 11.79 3.68
N PRO A 77 -1.09 12.96 3.03
CA PRO A 77 -1.63 14.22 3.52
C PRO A 77 -3.16 14.18 3.72
N GLU A 78 -3.73 15.25 4.29
CA GLU A 78 -5.18 15.38 4.51
C GLU A 78 -5.94 15.27 3.18
N PRO A 79 -6.95 14.40 3.09
CA PRO A 79 -7.68 14.19 1.83
C PRO A 79 -8.65 15.33 1.52
N GLN A 80 -8.81 15.59 0.23
CA GLN A 80 -9.91 16.39 -0.26
C GLN A 80 -10.97 15.47 -0.87
N PRO A 81 -12.25 15.59 -0.49
CA PRO A 81 -13.33 14.85 -1.13
C PRO A 81 -13.40 15.14 -2.64
N THR A 82 -13.81 14.14 -3.41
CA THR A 82 -14.03 14.27 -4.85
C THR A 82 -15.47 13.87 -5.20
N GLU A 83 -15.88 14.05 -6.45
CA GLU A 83 -17.18 13.59 -6.91
C GLU A 83 -17.37 12.07 -6.77
N GLN A 84 -16.27 11.32 -6.85
CA GLN A 84 -16.28 9.85 -6.72
C GLN A 84 -16.17 9.38 -5.28
N ILE A 85 -15.54 10.18 -4.40
CA ILE A 85 -15.24 9.80 -3.02
C ILE A 85 -15.62 10.97 -2.12
N ASP A 86 -16.74 10.82 -1.45
CA ASP A 86 -17.22 11.84 -0.54
C ASP A 86 -16.57 11.73 0.86
N LYS A 87 -16.79 12.77 1.68
CA LYS A 87 -16.26 12.82 3.04
C LYS A 87 -16.73 11.65 3.91
N ALA A 88 -17.96 11.18 3.72
CA ALA A 88 -18.50 10.07 4.48
C ALA A 88 -17.79 8.76 4.13
N THR A 89 -17.47 8.55 2.87
CA THR A 89 -16.66 7.41 2.40
C THR A 89 -15.26 7.45 3.01
N LEU A 90 -14.58 8.59 2.96
CA LEU A 90 -13.26 8.75 3.57
C LEU A 90 -13.29 8.43 5.08
N GLN A 91 -14.25 9.00 5.81
CA GLN A 91 -14.39 8.73 7.24
C GLN A 91 -14.68 7.24 7.50
N GLY A 92 -15.58 6.62 6.74
CA GLY A 92 -15.91 5.21 6.88
C GLY A 92 -14.72 4.28 6.64
N VAL A 93 -13.83 4.61 5.69
CA VAL A 93 -12.59 3.87 5.45
C VAL A 93 -11.64 4.01 6.62
N LEU A 94 -11.48 5.23 7.14
CA LEU A 94 -10.58 5.52 8.25
C LEU A 94 -11.02 4.81 9.53
N ASP A 95 -12.32 4.87 9.85
CA ASP A 95 -12.90 4.20 11.01
C ASP A 95 -12.74 2.69 10.92
N TYR A 96 -12.99 2.13 9.75
CA TYR A 96 -12.82 0.71 9.50
C TYR A 96 -11.35 0.29 9.62
N ALA A 97 -10.43 1.06 9.04
CA ALA A 97 -8.98 0.79 9.13
C ALA A 97 -8.50 0.83 10.58
N ASN A 98 -8.92 1.84 11.35
CA ASN A 98 -8.60 1.94 12.76
C ASN A 98 -9.11 0.74 13.57
N SER A 99 -10.37 0.35 13.35
CA SER A 99 -10.97 -0.79 14.05
C SER A 99 -10.21 -2.09 13.74
N ARG A 100 -9.94 -2.37 12.48
CA ARG A 100 -9.30 -3.62 12.03
C ARG A 100 -7.83 -3.70 12.43
N MET A 101 -7.08 -2.60 12.29
CA MET A 101 -5.67 -2.58 12.64
C MET A 101 -5.47 -2.65 14.16
N LYS A 102 -6.27 -1.91 14.93
CA LYS A 102 -6.23 -1.98 16.39
C LYS A 102 -6.49 -3.39 16.89
N ALA A 103 -7.48 -4.09 16.33
CA ALA A 103 -7.76 -5.49 16.66
C ALA A 103 -6.60 -6.41 16.28
N ALA A 104 -6.04 -6.25 15.08
CA ALA A 104 -4.91 -7.07 14.61
C ALA A 104 -3.66 -6.91 15.49
N LEU A 105 -3.36 -5.69 15.93
CA LEU A 105 -2.24 -5.43 16.84
C LEU A 105 -2.49 -5.97 18.23
N ALA A 106 -3.73 -5.89 18.73
CA ALA A 106 -4.12 -6.45 20.04
C ALA A 106 -3.95 -7.98 20.09
N GLU A 107 -4.13 -8.68 18.98
CA GLU A 107 -3.86 -10.12 18.88
C GLU A 107 -2.35 -10.45 18.95
N ARG A 108 -1.49 -9.48 18.61
CA ARG A 108 -0.04 -9.63 18.62
C ARG A 108 0.59 -9.32 19.97
N MET A 109 0.07 -8.30 20.64
CA MET A 109 0.61 -7.81 21.91
C MET A 109 -0.46 -6.97 22.63
N PRO A 110 -0.53 -7.02 23.97
CA PRO A 110 -1.43 -6.18 24.75
C PRO A 110 -1.29 -4.70 24.40
N LEU A 111 -2.43 -4.03 24.24
CA LEU A 111 -2.43 -2.58 23.99
C LEU A 111 -2.33 -1.80 25.30
N THR A 112 -1.73 -0.62 25.23
CA THR A 112 -1.60 0.32 26.34
C THR A 112 -1.78 1.76 25.84
N ASP A 113 -2.24 2.63 26.73
CA ASP A 113 -2.33 4.07 26.44
C ASP A 113 -1.05 4.83 26.82
N HIS A 114 -0.11 4.16 27.50
CA HIS A 114 1.12 4.77 27.99
C HIS A 114 2.34 4.34 27.16
N ALA A 115 3.17 5.33 26.80
CA ALA A 115 4.49 5.06 26.25
C ALA A 115 5.47 4.87 27.42
N GLY A 116 5.90 3.64 27.65
CA GLY A 116 6.83 3.28 28.73
C GLY A 116 7.91 2.32 28.25
N PRO A 117 8.76 1.84 29.16
CA PRO A 117 9.73 0.79 28.85
C PRO A 117 9.05 -0.44 28.24
N ARG A 118 9.71 -1.07 27.28
CA ARG A 118 9.20 -2.26 26.57
C ARG A 118 7.88 -2.02 25.80
N THR A 119 7.63 -0.78 25.39
CA THR A 119 6.45 -0.39 24.60
C THR A 119 6.87 -0.04 23.18
N LEU A 120 6.16 -0.60 22.21
CA LEU A 120 6.18 -0.13 20.83
C LEU A 120 5.07 0.89 20.63
N ILE A 121 5.35 1.96 19.91
CA ILE A 121 4.32 2.91 19.47
C ILE A 121 4.01 2.60 18.01
N PHE A 122 2.77 2.23 17.73
CA PHE A 122 2.29 2.08 16.36
C PHE A 122 1.83 3.43 15.83
N LYS A 123 2.33 3.79 14.64
CA LYS A 123 1.81 4.90 13.84
C LYS A 123 1.51 4.41 12.43
N GLY A 124 0.39 4.85 11.88
CA GLY A 124 0.00 4.48 10.52
C GLY A 124 -0.73 5.61 9.81
N ALA A 125 -0.63 5.60 8.50
CA ALA A 125 -1.36 6.51 7.64
C ALA A 125 -1.88 5.80 6.39
N ILE A 126 -3.10 6.14 5.99
CA ILE A 126 -3.57 5.91 4.63
C ILE A 126 -3.00 7.06 3.81
N THR A 127 -2.08 6.72 2.91
CA THR A 127 -1.39 7.71 2.10
C THR A 127 -2.02 7.72 0.72
N GLY A 128 -2.47 8.89 0.29
CA GLY A 128 -3.13 9.04 -0.98
C GLY A 128 -2.17 8.99 -2.12
N VAL A 129 -2.68 8.63 -3.25
CA VAL A 129 -1.92 8.54 -4.47
C VAL A 129 -2.59 9.18 -5.63
N ASN A 130 -1.74 9.82 -6.38
CA ASN A 130 -2.06 10.57 -7.56
C ASN A 130 -2.56 9.67 -8.70
N THR A 131 -3.72 10.01 -9.28
CA THR A 131 -4.22 9.49 -10.55
C THR A 131 -3.77 10.33 -11.74
N SER A 132 -2.85 11.27 -11.57
CA SER A 132 -2.48 12.10 -12.70
C SER A 132 -1.75 11.29 -13.76
N ALA A 133 -2.25 11.41 -14.98
CA ALA A 133 -1.48 11.24 -16.18
C ALA A 133 -0.13 11.97 -16.04
N GLU A 134 0.91 11.38 -16.56
CA GLU A 134 2.28 11.85 -16.64
C GLU A 134 2.49 13.36 -16.43
N GLY A 135 3.26 13.73 -15.40
CA GLY A 135 3.88 15.06 -15.32
C GLY A 135 3.66 15.90 -14.08
N LEU A 136 2.82 15.50 -13.12
CA LEU A 136 2.66 16.28 -11.90
C LEU A 136 3.71 15.90 -10.84
N GLN A 137 4.41 16.91 -10.33
CA GLN A 137 5.40 16.76 -9.29
C GLN A 137 4.73 16.46 -7.93
N PHE A 138 5.38 15.65 -7.11
CA PHE A 138 4.93 15.14 -5.81
C PHE A 138 4.39 16.21 -4.83
N TYR A 139 4.79 17.45 -4.96
CA TYR A 139 4.39 18.56 -4.10
C TYR A 139 3.22 19.42 -4.64
N GLU A 140 2.75 19.14 -5.84
CA GLU A 140 1.52 19.76 -6.34
C GLU A 140 0.34 19.03 -5.75
N VAL A 141 0.02 19.43 -4.53
CA VAL A 141 -1.11 19.06 -3.68
C VAL A 141 -2.22 18.36 -4.44
N ILE A 142 -2.12 17.03 -4.49
CA ILE A 142 -3.26 16.25 -4.92
C ILE A 142 -3.84 15.58 -3.68
N PRO A 143 -5.13 15.81 -3.46
CA PRO A 143 -5.83 15.21 -2.33
C PRO A 143 -5.61 13.70 -2.31
N VAL A 144 -5.67 13.10 -1.14
CA VAL A 144 -5.74 11.65 -1.01
C VAL A 144 -6.87 11.18 -1.93
N ALA A 145 -6.53 10.92 -3.16
CA ALA A 145 -7.43 10.33 -4.10
C ALA A 145 -7.21 8.83 -4.00
N LEU A 146 -8.26 8.10 -3.74
CA LEU A 146 -8.29 6.70 -4.10
C LEU A 146 -7.92 6.61 -5.57
N VAL A 147 -6.79 6.00 -5.84
CA VAL A 147 -6.35 5.85 -7.22
C VAL A 147 -7.27 4.88 -7.91
N ILE A 148 -7.94 5.36 -8.91
CA ILE A 148 -8.63 4.51 -9.86
C ILE A 148 -7.66 4.31 -11.02
N ALA A 149 -6.83 3.27 -10.95
CA ALA A 149 -5.95 2.89 -12.04
C ALA A 149 -6.77 2.20 -13.14
N GLY A 150 -6.68 2.70 -14.36
CA GLY A 150 -7.38 2.11 -15.50
C GLY A 150 -6.61 0.95 -16.11
N THR A 151 -7.22 -0.21 -16.21
CA THR A 151 -6.80 -1.26 -17.15
C THR A 151 -7.63 -1.12 -18.43
N GLU A 152 -6.98 -0.88 -19.54
CA GLU A 152 -7.65 -0.93 -20.86
C GLU A 152 -7.84 -2.40 -21.23
N THR A 153 -9.08 -2.85 -21.25
CA THR A 153 -9.41 -4.11 -21.91
C THR A 153 -9.77 -3.84 -23.37
N ALA A 154 -9.40 -4.76 -24.26
CA ALA A 154 -9.63 -4.66 -25.71
C ALA A 154 -11.12 -4.54 -26.12
N THR A 155 -12.04 -4.60 -25.16
CA THR A 155 -13.49 -4.53 -25.35
C THR A 155 -14.10 -3.15 -25.11
N GLY A 156 -13.29 -2.12 -24.84
CA GLY A 156 -13.77 -0.75 -24.63
C GLY A 156 -14.48 -0.51 -23.28
N HIS A 157 -14.58 -1.50 -22.42
CA HIS A 157 -15.04 -1.34 -21.04
C HIS A 157 -13.82 -1.11 -20.16
N ARG A 158 -13.66 0.12 -19.69
CA ARG A 158 -12.59 0.51 -18.76
C ARG A 158 -13.01 0.17 -17.34
N THR A 159 -12.67 -1.02 -16.90
CA THR A 159 -12.68 -1.31 -15.45
C THR A 159 -11.45 -0.66 -14.82
N ARG A 160 -11.61 -0.08 -13.65
CA ARG A 160 -10.54 0.59 -12.91
C ARG A 160 -10.40 -0.06 -11.54
N ASP A 161 -9.18 -0.43 -11.19
CA ASP A 161 -8.88 -0.91 -9.84
C ASP A 161 -8.86 0.27 -8.86
N THR A 162 -9.47 0.09 -7.70
CA THR A 162 -9.28 1.01 -6.59
C THR A 162 -8.01 0.63 -5.84
N GLU A 163 -7.14 1.58 -5.58
CA GLU A 163 -5.88 1.35 -4.87
C GLU A 163 -5.87 2.12 -3.55
N VAL A 164 -5.36 1.47 -2.51
CA VAL A 164 -5.10 2.10 -1.22
C VAL A 164 -3.64 1.94 -0.88
N TYR A 165 -3.01 3.04 -0.51
CA TYR A 165 -1.63 3.06 -0.05
C TYR A 165 -1.62 3.25 1.46
N PHE A 166 -0.77 2.51 2.10
CA PHE A 166 -0.61 2.53 3.54
C PHE A 166 0.87 2.62 3.90
N GLU A 167 1.19 3.51 4.80
CA GLU A 167 2.49 3.61 5.43
C GLU A 167 2.35 3.44 6.93
N GLY A 168 3.25 2.69 7.54
CA GLY A 168 3.20 2.44 8.97
C GLY A 168 4.58 2.17 9.56
N GLU A 169 4.69 2.45 10.84
CA GLU A 169 5.91 2.20 11.61
C GLU A 169 5.60 1.73 13.03
N LEU A 170 6.52 0.94 13.57
CA LEU A 170 6.63 0.68 15.00
C LEU A 170 7.86 1.40 15.51
N ILE A 171 7.67 2.18 16.57
CA ILE A 171 8.69 3.00 17.21
C ILE A 171 8.97 2.45 18.60
N ASP A 172 10.23 2.26 18.97
CA ASP A 172 10.60 1.99 20.36
C ASP A 172 10.34 3.24 21.20
N ALA A 173 9.45 3.11 22.18
CA ALA A 173 9.05 4.23 23.04
C ALA A 173 10.18 4.78 23.89
N SER A 174 11.21 3.99 24.17
CA SER A 174 12.35 4.39 25.01
C SER A 174 13.36 5.24 24.23
N THR A 175 13.52 4.95 22.95
CA THR A 175 14.52 5.62 22.08
C THR A 175 13.90 6.65 21.15
N GLY A 176 12.59 6.55 20.90
CA GLY A 176 11.88 7.34 19.90
C GLY A 176 12.26 6.99 18.46
N LYS A 177 12.98 5.88 18.23
CA LYS A 177 13.42 5.47 16.90
C LYS A 177 12.51 4.40 16.31
N PRO A 178 12.23 4.45 14.99
CA PRO A 178 11.55 3.37 14.30
C PRO A 178 12.36 2.07 14.42
N VAL A 179 11.67 0.96 14.63
CA VAL A 179 12.24 -0.39 14.62
C VAL A 179 11.65 -1.25 13.52
N ILE A 180 10.49 -0.89 13.00
CA ILE A 180 9.87 -1.49 11.81
C ILE A 180 9.25 -0.36 10.99
N LYS A 181 9.44 -0.39 9.66
CA LYS A 181 8.77 0.49 8.70
C LYS A 181 8.13 -0.37 7.62
N VAL A 182 6.97 0.04 7.14
CA VAL A 182 6.26 -0.66 6.06
C VAL A 182 5.60 0.34 5.12
N VAL A 183 5.70 0.08 3.82
CA VAL A 183 4.93 0.76 2.78
C VAL A 183 4.21 -0.30 1.97
N ARG A 184 2.91 -0.19 1.86
CA ARG A 184 2.08 -1.17 1.19
C ARG A 184 1.06 -0.52 0.27
N LYS A 185 0.88 -1.16 -0.88
CA LYS A 185 -0.19 -0.91 -1.83
C LYS A 185 -1.16 -2.09 -1.79
N GLY A 186 -2.44 -1.81 -1.71
CA GLY A 186 -3.49 -2.81 -1.79
C GLY A 186 -4.53 -2.44 -2.82
N PHE A 187 -5.27 -3.44 -3.34
CA PHE A 187 -6.31 -3.27 -4.34
C PHE A 187 -7.67 -3.55 -3.73
N GLY A 188 -8.58 -2.60 -3.90
CA GLY A 188 -9.99 -2.76 -3.54
C GLY A 188 -10.80 -3.36 -4.69
N LYS A 189 -12.12 -3.21 -4.63
CA LYS A 189 -12.99 -3.66 -5.72
C LYS A 189 -12.80 -2.79 -6.96
N GLN A 190 -12.97 -3.42 -8.11
CA GLN A 190 -13.00 -2.71 -9.38
C GLN A 190 -14.23 -1.83 -9.51
N VAL A 191 -14.07 -0.68 -10.12
CA VAL A 191 -15.15 0.20 -10.53
C VAL A 191 -15.31 0.19 -12.05
N SER A 192 -16.57 0.26 -12.51
CA SER A 192 -16.89 0.08 -13.93
C SER A 192 -16.49 1.26 -14.81
N ASN A 193 -16.35 2.45 -14.23
CA ASN A 193 -15.97 3.68 -14.94
C ASN A 193 -15.56 4.79 -13.97
N ASP A 194 -15.11 5.91 -14.53
CA ASP A 194 -14.66 7.09 -13.81
C ASP A 194 -15.76 7.93 -13.14
N LYS A 195 -17.01 7.59 -13.35
CA LYS A 195 -18.18 8.25 -12.73
C LYS A 195 -18.78 7.44 -11.58
N GLN A 196 -18.42 6.16 -11.47
CA GLN A 196 -18.92 5.31 -10.40
C GLN A 196 -18.37 5.80 -9.06
N LYS A 197 -19.26 6.06 -8.11
CA LYS A 197 -18.85 6.39 -6.74
C LYS A 197 -18.20 5.18 -6.08
N VAL A 198 -17.11 5.44 -5.40
CA VAL A 198 -16.43 4.49 -4.52
C VAL A 198 -17.01 4.62 -3.12
N THR A 199 -17.29 3.50 -2.49
CA THR A 199 -17.79 3.44 -1.13
C THR A 199 -16.75 2.87 -0.17
N ALA A 200 -16.89 3.13 1.12
CA ALA A 200 -16.02 2.50 2.13
C ALA A 200 -16.04 0.97 2.03
N ASN A 201 -17.18 0.38 1.61
CA ASN A 201 -17.30 -1.07 1.46
C ASN A 201 -16.45 -1.65 0.31
N ASP A 202 -16.16 -0.86 -0.70
CA ASP A 202 -15.32 -1.30 -1.84
C ASP A 202 -13.84 -1.40 -1.44
N LEU A 203 -13.47 -0.79 -0.32
CA LEU A 203 -12.10 -0.73 0.20
C LEU A 203 -11.84 -1.64 1.40
N LYS A 204 -12.90 -2.24 1.98
CA LYS A 204 -12.75 -3.14 3.13
C LYS A 204 -11.79 -4.29 2.86
N VAL A 205 -11.81 -4.84 1.65
CA VAL A 205 -10.93 -5.95 1.27
C VAL A 205 -9.43 -5.60 1.41
N VAL A 206 -9.06 -4.36 1.10
CA VAL A 206 -7.68 -3.87 1.28
C VAL A 206 -7.34 -3.79 2.76
N VAL A 207 -8.24 -3.17 3.54
CA VAL A 207 -8.04 -2.99 4.98
C VAL A 207 -7.95 -4.36 5.68
N ASP A 208 -8.81 -5.30 5.33
CA ASP A 208 -8.77 -6.66 5.88
C ASP A 208 -7.47 -7.37 5.53
N SER A 209 -6.97 -7.20 4.30
CA SER A 209 -5.68 -7.74 3.88
C SER A 209 -4.53 -7.15 4.69
N LEU A 210 -4.51 -5.82 4.94
CA LEU A 210 -3.52 -5.15 5.79
C LEU A 210 -3.55 -5.68 7.22
N ALA A 211 -4.73 -5.78 7.80
CA ALA A 211 -4.93 -6.29 9.16
C ALA A 211 -4.48 -7.77 9.28
N ASN A 212 -4.79 -8.58 8.27
CA ASN A 212 -4.37 -9.98 8.24
C ASN A 212 -2.85 -10.12 8.15
N ASP A 213 -2.18 -9.35 7.31
CA ASP A 213 -0.71 -9.36 7.24
C ASP A 213 -0.07 -8.91 8.56
N THR A 214 -0.72 -8.01 9.29
CA THR A 214 -0.28 -7.61 10.64
C THR A 214 -0.41 -8.74 11.65
N ARG A 215 -1.53 -9.51 11.62
CA ARG A 215 -1.70 -10.71 12.47
C ARG A 215 -0.65 -11.76 12.19
N LEU A 216 -0.38 -12.01 10.91
CA LEU A 216 0.52 -13.07 10.44
C LEU A 216 1.99 -12.61 10.38
N PHE A 217 2.28 -11.39 10.82
CA PHE A 217 3.63 -10.87 10.76
C PHE A 217 4.60 -11.74 11.56
N ASN A 218 5.64 -12.25 10.90
CA ASN A 218 6.77 -12.96 11.48
C ASN A 218 8.05 -12.19 11.15
N GLU A 219 8.96 -12.13 12.14
CA GLU A 219 10.29 -11.52 12.01
C GLU A 219 11.19 -12.33 11.07
#